data_9bbed86d36068108d5737a1d3c776d1d
#
_entry.id   9bbed86d36068108d5737a1d3c776d1d
#
_cell.length_a   1.000
_cell.length_b   1.000
_cell.length_c   1.000
_cell.angle_alpha   90.00
_cell.angle_beta   90.00
_cell.angle_gamma   90.00
#
_symmetry.space_group_name_H-M   'P 1'
#
loop_
_entity.id
_entity.type
_entity.pdbx_description
1 polymer ?
#
loop_
_entity_poly.entity_id
_entity_poly.type
_entity_poly.pdbx_seq_one_letter_code
_entity_poly.pdbx_strand_id
1 'polypeptide(L)'
;EAGASLVHLHVRNDDESPSSDVNKFKELLDGIKESCPNMIIQFSTGGRGRSHEERGAMLYLKPDMASLATGSVNFPTSIYENPPSLINDLAHSMLNHSIKPEIEIFDLAMLYNAIEMVKDGLLLEPLHVQFVFGIRNALPAKRTILEFQINELKNLLPQSTWTAAGLGKSQLIVNEWSLELGG
;
A
#
# COMPACT_ATOMS: atom_id res chain seq x y z
N GLU A 1 -23.05 4.08 0.18
CA GLU A 1 -23.81 5.33 -0.15
C GLU A 1 -22.96 6.61 0.03
N ALA A 2 -21.84 6.56 0.75
CA ALA A 2 -20.92 7.71 0.92
C ALA A 2 -20.02 7.97 -0.30
N GLY A 3 -20.03 7.09 -1.32
CA GLY A 3 -19.31 7.27 -2.58
C GLY A 3 -17.88 6.74 -2.60
N ALA A 4 -17.45 5.95 -1.60
CA ALA A 4 -16.17 5.31 -1.63
C ALA A 4 -16.09 4.27 -2.76
N SER A 5 -14.99 4.23 -3.51
CA SER A 5 -14.75 3.28 -4.60
C SER A 5 -13.82 2.15 -4.18
N LEU A 6 -13.00 2.35 -3.14
CA LEU A 6 -12.03 1.40 -2.63
C LEU A 6 -12.07 1.36 -1.10
N VAL A 7 -11.83 0.17 -0.56
CA VAL A 7 -11.63 -0.02 0.88
C VAL A 7 -10.31 -0.73 1.14
N HIS A 8 -9.48 -0.15 2.04
CA HIS A 8 -8.23 -0.75 2.52
C HIS A 8 -8.47 -1.46 3.85
N LEU A 9 -8.17 -2.76 3.92
CA LEU A 9 -8.55 -3.62 5.04
C LEU A 9 -7.37 -4.09 5.87
N HIS A 10 -7.51 -3.91 7.18
CA HIS A 10 -6.75 -4.57 8.22
C HIS A 10 -7.68 -5.43 9.06
N VAL A 11 -7.27 -6.61 9.44
CA VAL A 11 -8.03 -7.44 10.39
C VAL A 11 -7.43 -7.35 11.79
N ARG A 12 -8.29 -7.53 12.79
CA ARG A 12 -7.91 -7.51 14.20
C ARG A 12 -8.44 -8.74 14.92
N ASN A 13 -7.76 -9.14 15.99
CA ASN A 13 -8.25 -10.10 16.94
C ASN A 13 -9.34 -9.47 17.81
N ASP A 14 -10.04 -10.30 18.60
CA ASP A 14 -11.15 -9.83 19.43
C ASP A 14 -10.69 -8.89 20.57
N ASP A 15 -9.41 -8.91 20.91
CA ASP A 15 -8.75 -7.99 21.84
C ASP A 15 -8.23 -6.71 21.15
N GLU A 16 -8.62 -6.44 19.91
CA GLU A 16 -8.19 -5.29 19.10
C GLU A 16 -6.72 -5.36 18.64
N SER A 17 -5.95 -6.39 19.00
CA SER A 17 -4.59 -6.54 18.50
C SER A 17 -4.57 -6.82 16.98
N PRO A 18 -3.53 -6.36 16.26
CA PRO A 18 -3.41 -6.64 14.82
C PRO A 18 -3.36 -8.14 14.53
N SER A 19 -4.07 -8.58 13.50
CA SER A 19 -4.15 -10.00 13.10
C SER A 19 -3.70 -10.20 11.64
N SER A 20 -3.29 -11.42 11.31
CA SER A 20 -3.12 -11.92 9.93
C SER A 20 -4.04 -13.12 9.67
N ASP A 21 -5.07 -13.31 10.47
CA ASP A 21 -6.00 -14.42 10.32
C ASP A 21 -6.73 -14.36 8.98
N VAL A 22 -6.47 -15.34 8.15
CA VAL A 22 -7.02 -15.44 6.80
C VAL A 22 -8.55 -15.60 6.83
N ASN A 23 -9.11 -16.25 7.84
CA ASN A 23 -10.57 -16.40 7.96
C ASN A 23 -11.25 -15.04 8.19
N LYS A 24 -10.64 -14.18 9.00
CA LYS A 24 -11.13 -12.80 9.21
C LYS A 24 -11.06 -11.96 7.92
N PHE A 25 -10.00 -12.11 7.13
CA PHE A 25 -9.92 -11.48 5.80
C PHE A 25 -11.01 -12.00 4.85
N LYS A 26 -11.24 -13.33 4.87
CA LYS A 26 -12.27 -13.95 4.03
C LYS A 26 -13.68 -13.47 4.42
N GLU A 27 -13.99 -13.41 5.69
CA GLU A 27 -15.28 -12.90 6.20
C GLU A 27 -15.55 -11.48 5.74
N LEU A 28 -14.55 -10.58 5.87
CA LEU A 28 -14.67 -9.20 5.38
C LEU A 28 -14.83 -9.14 3.87
N LEU A 29 -14.04 -9.92 3.12
CA LEU A 29 -14.12 -9.99 1.66
C LEU A 29 -15.52 -10.40 1.19
N ASP A 30 -16.06 -11.49 1.76
CA ASP A 30 -17.37 -12.02 1.40
C ASP A 30 -18.48 -11.03 1.76
N GLY A 31 -18.46 -10.47 2.97
CA GLY A 31 -19.48 -9.50 3.42
C GLY A 31 -19.47 -8.19 2.62
N ILE A 32 -18.30 -7.69 2.23
CA ILE A 32 -18.21 -6.49 1.39
C ILE A 32 -18.67 -6.80 -0.04
N LYS A 33 -18.28 -7.94 -0.63
CA LYS A 33 -18.75 -8.33 -1.97
C LYS A 33 -20.26 -8.52 -2.03
N GLU A 34 -20.87 -9.05 -0.97
CA GLU A 34 -22.31 -9.19 -0.88
C GLU A 34 -23.02 -7.83 -0.80
N SER A 35 -22.53 -6.93 0.06
CA SER A 35 -23.18 -5.64 0.36
C SER A 35 -22.83 -4.53 -0.65
N CYS A 36 -21.60 -4.58 -1.20
CA CYS A 36 -21.04 -3.54 -2.07
C CYS A 36 -20.28 -4.21 -3.26
N PRO A 37 -20.97 -4.86 -4.21
CA PRO A 37 -20.36 -5.71 -5.23
C PRO A 37 -19.39 -4.98 -6.16
N ASN A 38 -19.45 -3.66 -6.27
CA ASN A 38 -18.58 -2.84 -7.10
C ASN A 38 -17.41 -2.21 -6.31
N MET A 39 -17.27 -2.52 -5.01
CA MET A 39 -16.19 -1.99 -4.20
C MET A 39 -14.87 -2.65 -4.55
N ILE A 40 -13.83 -1.87 -4.82
CA ILE A 40 -12.46 -2.36 -4.92
C ILE A 40 -11.98 -2.72 -3.52
N ILE A 41 -11.58 -3.97 -3.33
CA ILE A 41 -11.15 -4.47 -2.03
C ILE A 41 -9.64 -4.61 -2.04
N GLN A 42 -8.98 -3.89 -1.12
CA GLN A 42 -7.55 -3.93 -0.94
C GLN A 42 -7.18 -4.53 0.42
N PHE A 43 -6.31 -5.53 0.42
CA PHE A 43 -5.76 -6.10 1.65
C PHE A 43 -4.42 -5.47 2.01
N SER A 44 -4.24 -5.17 3.29
CA SER A 44 -2.95 -4.74 3.81
C SER A 44 -2.03 -5.94 4.01
N THR A 45 -0.85 -5.92 3.39
CA THR A 45 0.25 -6.83 3.70
C THR A 45 1.14 -6.31 4.83
N GLY A 46 0.82 -5.15 5.40
CA GLY A 46 1.53 -4.57 6.53
C GLY A 46 1.45 -5.45 7.77
N GLY A 47 2.58 -5.67 8.44
CA GLY A 47 2.59 -6.57 9.58
C GLY A 47 3.86 -6.48 10.39
N ARG A 48 4.03 -5.38 11.17
CA ARG A 48 5.17 -5.27 12.07
C ARG A 48 5.20 -6.43 13.07
N GLY A 49 6.36 -7.11 13.17
CA GLY A 49 6.56 -8.26 14.05
C GLY A 49 5.91 -9.57 13.57
N ARG A 50 5.41 -9.64 12.34
CA ARG A 50 4.87 -10.86 11.72
C ARG A 50 5.85 -11.48 10.76
N SER A 51 5.75 -12.79 10.59
CA SER A 51 6.58 -13.53 9.63
C SER A 51 6.22 -13.18 8.18
N HIS A 52 7.11 -13.53 7.25
CA HIS A 52 6.86 -13.34 5.81
C HIS A 52 5.61 -14.10 5.36
N GLU A 53 5.46 -15.35 5.83
CA GLU A 53 4.31 -16.20 5.51
C GLU A 53 2.99 -15.58 5.99
N GLU A 54 2.96 -15.07 7.23
CA GLU A 54 1.78 -14.42 7.79
C GLU A 54 1.36 -13.18 6.99
N ARG A 55 2.34 -12.42 6.48
CA ARG A 55 2.07 -11.17 5.74
C ARG A 55 1.52 -11.40 4.34
N GLY A 56 1.81 -12.55 3.73
CA GLY A 56 1.32 -12.95 2.40
C GLY A 56 0.16 -13.93 2.41
N ALA A 57 -0.14 -14.53 3.58
CA ALA A 57 -1.06 -15.66 3.67
C ALA A 57 -2.44 -15.43 3.07
N MET A 58 -3.01 -14.22 3.18
CA MET A 58 -4.34 -13.90 2.69
C MET A 58 -4.41 -13.61 1.18
N LEU A 59 -3.27 -13.51 0.47
CA LEU A 59 -3.27 -13.16 -0.95
C LEU A 59 -3.92 -14.24 -1.84
N TYR A 60 -3.96 -15.51 -1.40
CA TYR A 60 -4.67 -16.54 -2.16
C TYR A 60 -6.19 -16.33 -2.25
N LEU A 61 -6.76 -15.47 -1.38
CA LEU A 61 -8.17 -15.05 -1.44
C LEU A 61 -8.46 -14.13 -2.62
N LYS A 62 -7.42 -13.65 -3.31
CA LYS A 62 -7.47 -12.81 -4.52
C LYS A 62 -8.31 -11.55 -4.33
N PRO A 63 -7.95 -10.65 -3.39
CA PRO A 63 -8.53 -9.31 -3.36
C PRO A 63 -8.19 -8.59 -4.69
N ASP A 64 -8.89 -7.50 -4.99
CA ASP A 64 -8.61 -6.72 -6.19
C ASP A 64 -7.23 -6.06 -6.11
N MET A 65 -6.85 -5.59 -4.93
CA MET A 65 -5.56 -4.95 -4.65
C MET A 65 -4.93 -5.44 -3.34
N ALA A 66 -3.63 -5.22 -3.20
CA ALA A 66 -2.94 -5.40 -1.92
C ALA A 66 -1.80 -4.39 -1.80
N SER A 67 -1.49 -3.93 -0.57
CA SER A 67 -0.38 -3.00 -0.36
C SER A 67 0.98 -3.69 -0.49
N LEU A 68 1.97 -2.97 -1.03
CA LEU A 68 3.35 -3.43 -1.18
C LEU A 68 4.31 -2.28 -0.89
N ALA A 69 4.90 -2.27 0.30
CA ALA A 69 6.00 -1.35 0.61
C ALA A 69 7.29 -1.87 -0.02
N THR A 70 7.96 -1.04 -0.82
CA THR A 70 9.17 -1.43 -1.58
C THR A 70 10.47 -1.12 -0.85
N GLY A 71 10.42 -1.05 0.48
CA GLY A 71 11.56 -0.86 1.35
C GLY A 71 11.17 -0.83 2.83
N SER A 72 12.17 -0.98 3.70
CA SER A 72 11.98 -0.86 5.15
C SER A 72 11.99 0.60 5.59
N VAL A 73 11.23 0.92 6.63
CA VAL A 73 11.19 2.28 7.19
C VAL A 73 11.23 2.26 8.71
N ASN A 74 11.96 3.21 9.29
CA ASN A 74 12.03 3.40 10.74
C ASN A 74 10.82 4.21 11.22
N PHE A 75 9.88 3.54 11.90
CA PHE A 75 8.89 4.23 12.70
C PHE A 75 9.50 4.70 14.03
N PRO A 76 8.86 5.62 14.78
CA PRO A 76 9.43 6.17 16.01
C PRO A 76 9.83 5.14 17.07
N THR A 77 9.17 4.01 17.13
CA THR A 77 9.34 2.98 18.18
C THR A 77 9.65 1.58 17.63
N SER A 78 9.66 1.40 16.32
CA SER A 78 9.88 0.09 15.69
C SER A 78 10.31 0.24 14.24
N ILE A 79 10.88 -0.79 13.67
CA ILE A 79 11.14 -0.86 12.24
C ILE A 79 9.92 -1.51 11.55
N TYR A 80 9.45 -0.91 10.46
CA TYR A 80 8.58 -1.59 9.51
C TYR A 80 9.48 -2.30 8.50
N GLU A 81 9.74 -3.56 8.77
CA GLU A 81 10.68 -4.38 8.00
C GLU A 81 10.06 -4.83 6.69
N ASN A 82 10.73 -4.54 5.59
CA ASN A 82 10.42 -5.02 4.26
C ASN A 82 11.76 -5.36 3.57
N PRO A 83 12.39 -6.49 3.94
CA PRO A 83 13.62 -6.93 3.29
C PRO A 83 13.34 -7.33 1.84
N PRO A 84 14.34 -7.28 0.94
CA PRO A 84 14.16 -7.60 -0.48
C PRO A 84 13.52 -8.95 -0.75
N SER A 85 13.83 -9.97 0.06
CA SER A 85 13.20 -11.29 -0.07
C SER A 85 11.69 -11.23 0.12
N LEU A 86 11.20 -10.59 1.19
CA LEU A 86 9.78 -10.43 1.44
C LEU A 86 9.08 -9.63 0.34
N ILE A 87 9.70 -8.52 -0.10
CA ILE A 87 9.15 -7.69 -1.19
C ILE A 87 8.95 -8.54 -2.45
N ASN A 88 9.96 -9.33 -2.82
CA ASN A 88 9.91 -10.20 -3.98
C ASN A 88 8.83 -11.29 -3.82
N ASP A 89 8.76 -11.94 -2.66
CA ASP A 89 7.76 -12.99 -2.40
C ASP A 89 6.33 -12.45 -2.49
N LEU A 90 6.07 -11.29 -1.90
CA LEU A 90 4.78 -10.62 -1.99
C LEU A 90 4.44 -10.20 -3.43
N ALA A 91 5.39 -9.60 -4.16
CA ALA A 91 5.21 -9.20 -5.54
C ALA A 91 4.91 -10.41 -6.45
N HIS A 92 5.67 -11.49 -6.33
CA HIS A 92 5.40 -12.74 -7.05
C HIS A 92 4.02 -13.32 -6.71
N SER A 93 3.63 -13.32 -5.42
CA SER A 93 2.31 -13.80 -5.02
C SER A 93 1.20 -12.94 -5.62
N MET A 94 1.32 -11.61 -5.60
CA MET A 94 0.36 -10.70 -6.20
C MET A 94 0.27 -10.93 -7.72
N LEU A 95 1.40 -11.05 -8.41
CA LEU A 95 1.45 -11.32 -9.85
C LEU A 95 0.76 -12.64 -10.20
N ASN A 96 1.07 -13.72 -9.48
CA ASN A 96 0.51 -15.06 -9.70
C ASN A 96 -1.01 -15.13 -9.45
N HIS A 97 -1.52 -14.28 -8.56
CA HIS A 97 -2.96 -14.22 -8.23
C HIS A 97 -3.71 -13.12 -8.99
N SER A 98 -3.03 -12.37 -9.87
CA SER A 98 -3.59 -11.22 -10.61
C SER A 98 -4.12 -10.11 -9.68
N ILE A 99 -3.45 -9.89 -8.57
CA ILE A 99 -3.74 -8.83 -7.60
C ILE A 99 -2.98 -7.57 -8.00
N LYS A 100 -3.65 -6.42 -8.04
CA LYS A 100 -2.99 -5.13 -8.31
C LYS A 100 -2.25 -4.64 -7.07
N PRO A 101 -0.91 -4.45 -7.11
CA PRO A 101 -0.19 -3.83 -6.00
C PRO A 101 -0.54 -2.34 -5.86
N GLU A 102 -0.77 -1.85 -4.64
CA GLU A 102 -0.57 -0.45 -4.27
C GLU A 102 0.83 -0.31 -3.70
N ILE A 103 1.66 0.47 -4.38
CA ILE A 103 3.06 0.66 -3.98
C ILE A 103 3.14 1.73 -2.90
N GLU A 104 3.41 1.35 -1.66
CA GLU A 104 3.55 2.28 -0.54
C GLU A 104 4.97 2.86 -0.50
N ILE A 105 5.09 4.17 -0.66
CA ILE A 105 6.34 4.93 -0.74
C ILE A 105 6.50 5.80 0.49
N PHE A 106 7.41 5.44 1.38
CA PHE A 106 7.76 6.16 2.61
C PHE A 106 9.01 7.04 2.46
N ASP A 107 9.80 6.81 1.41
CA ASP A 107 10.92 7.63 1.00
C ASP A 107 11.18 7.50 -0.50
N LEU A 108 12.08 8.34 -1.02
CA LEU A 108 12.34 8.39 -2.46
C LEU A 108 13.00 7.10 -3.00
N ALA A 109 13.83 6.42 -2.22
CA ALA A 109 14.49 5.20 -2.65
C ALA A 109 13.48 4.09 -2.96
N MET A 110 12.36 4.05 -2.24
CA MET A 110 11.29 3.08 -2.48
C MET A 110 10.63 3.26 -3.85
N LEU A 111 10.51 4.50 -4.35
CA LEU A 111 10.02 4.76 -5.70
C LEU A 111 10.96 4.14 -6.75
N TYR A 112 12.27 4.36 -6.61
CA TYR A 112 13.23 3.78 -7.54
C TYR A 112 13.31 2.27 -7.45
N ASN A 113 13.17 1.69 -6.25
CA ASN A 113 13.06 0.23 -6.09
C ASN A 113 11.85 -0.32 -6.87
N ALA A 114 10.69 0.33 -6.79
CA ALA A 114 9.51 -0.08 -7.58
C ALA A 114 9.79 -0.03 -9.10
N ILE A 115 10.53 0.97 -9.57
CA ILE A 115 10.93 1.08 -10.98
C ILE A 115 11.85 -0.07 -11.41
N GLU A 116 12.82 -0.43 -10.59
CA GLU A 116 13.66 -1.61 -10.88
C GLU A 116 12.83 -2.90 -10.90
N MET A 117 11.87 -3.05 -9.99
CA MET A 117 10.96 -4.20 -9.98
C MET A 117 10.06 -4.26 -11.24
N VAL A 118 9.71 -3.13 -11.85
CA VAL A 118 9.03 -3.10 -13.16
C VAL A 118 9.96 -3.61 -14.25
N LYS A 119 11.23 -3.18 -14.28
CA LYS A 119 12.23 -3.64 -15.26
C LYS A 119 12.49 -5.15 -15.14
N ASP A 120 12.47 -5.67 -13.90
CA ASP A 120 12.64 -7.09 -13.61
C ASP A 120 11.38 -7.93 -13.89
N GLY A 121 10.27 -7.30 -14.28
CA GLY A 121 8.99 -7.97 -14.55
C GLY A 121 8.23 -8.45 -13.32
N LEU A 122 8.60 -7.99 -12.12
CA LEU A 122 7.92 -8.29 -10.86
C LEU A 122 6.68 -7.42 -10.64
N LEU A 123 6.67 -6.22 -11.20
CA LEU A 123 5.53 -5.31 -11.20
C LEU A 123 5.11 -4.98 -12.63
N LEU A 124 3.81 -4.92 -12.87
CA LEU A 124 3.25 -4.59 -14.19
C LEU A 124 2.73 -3.16 -14.22
N GLU A 125 3.11 -2.42 -15.26
CA GLU A 125 2.55 -1.09 -15.54
C GLU A 125 1.07 -1.16 -16.02
N PRO A 126 0.29 -0.10 -15.79
CA PRO A 126 0.62 1.09 -15.00
C PRO A 126 0.67 0.77 -13.50
N LEU A 127 1.52 1.41 -12.73
CA LEU A 127 1.52 1.26 -11.27
C LEU A 127 0.40 2.10 -10.63
N HIS A 128 0.02 1.73 -9.40
CA HIS A 128 -0.70 2.60 -8.48
C HIS A 128 0.20 2.84 -7.26
N VAL A 129 0.53 4.09 -6.98
CA VAL A 129 1.49 4.49 -5.95
C VAL A 129 0.77 5.27 -4.85
N GLN A 130 1.04 4.94 -3.59
CA GLN A 130 0.63 5.76 -2.45
C GLN A 130 1.85 6.40 -1.81
N PHE A 131 1.94 7.73 -1.85
CA PHE A 131 2.97 8.49 -1.15
C PHE A 131 2.57 8.72 0.31
N VAL A 132 3.40 8.25 1.26
CA VAL A 132 3.07 8.26 2.70
C VAL A 132 3.92 9.29 3.44
N PHE A 133 3.26 10.21 4.16
CA PHE A 133 3.87 11.35 4.82
C PHE A 133 3.56 11.44 6.31
N GLY A 134 4.38 12.21 7.03
CA GLY A 134 4.11 12.60 8.41
C GLY A 134 4.62 11.61 9.46
N ILE A 135 5.45 10.65 9.06
CA ILE A 135 6.15 9.75 9.98
C ILE A 135 7.46 10.40 10.42
N ARG A 136 7.75 10.42 11.72
CA ARG A 136 8.89 11.14 12.32
C ARG A 136 10.25 10.78 11.72
N ASN A 137 10.48 9.53 11.37
CA ASN A 137 11.77 9.03 10.84
C ASN A 137 11.70 8.70 9.35
N ALA A 138 10.67 9.20 8.65
CA ALA A 138 10.49 9.10 7.21
C ALA A 138 10.17 10.48 6.63
N LEU A 139 9.45 10.57 5.52
CA LEU A 139 9.16 11.85 4.88
C LEU A 139 8.23 12.73 5.73
N PRO A 140 8.61 13.98 6.01
CA PRO A 140 7.70 14.95 6.64
C PRO A 140 6.58 15.34 5.68
N ALA A 141 5.40 15.68 6.20
CA ALA A 141 4.32 16.22 5.39
C ALA A 141 4.68 17.64 4.90
N LYS A 142 5.21 17.71 3.68
CA LYS A 142 5.53 18.94 2.96
C LYS A 142 5.06 18.82 1.52
N ARG A 143 4.26 19.80 1.08
CA ARG A 143 3.70 19.85 -0.27
C ARG A 143 4.78 19.75 -1.36
N THR A 144 5.87 20.47 -1.20
CA THR A 144 6.98 20.47 -2.16
C THR A 144 7.65 19.11 -2.35
N ILE A 145 7.64 18.24 -1.31
CA ILE A 145 8.14 16.87 -1.42
C ILE A 145 7.15 16.02 -2.21
N LEU A 146 5.85 16.16 -1.96
CA LEU A 146 4.82 15.47 -2.73
C LEU A 146 4.87 15.86 -4.21
N GLU A 147 4.95 17.16 -4.51
CA GLU A 147 5.07 17.67 -5.88
C GLU A 147 6.33 17.12 -6.60
N PHE A 148 7.45 17.03 -5.89
CA PHE A 148 8.67 16.43 -6.40
C PHE A 148 8.46 14.94 -6.74
N GLN A 149 7.89 14.15 -5.83
CA GLN A 149 7.66 12.72 -6.04
C GLN A 149 6.65 12.45 -7.17
N ILE A 150 5.62 13.29 -7.31
CA ILE A 150 4.67 13.23 -8.42
C ILE A 150 5.40 13.46 -9.76
N ASN A 151 6.27 14.47 -9.82
CA ASN A 151 7.03 14.77 -11.02
C ASN A 151 7.99 13.61 -11.37
N GLU A 152 8.68 13.05 -10.40
CA GLU A 152 9.52 11.85 -10.61
C GLU A 152 8.71 10.68 -11.14
N LEU A 153 7.57 10.36 -10.51
CA LEU A 153 6.69 9.29 -10.97
C LEU A 153 6.22 9.52 -12.43
N LYS A 154 5.76 10.74 -12.74
CA LYS A 154 5.27 11.08 -14.08
C LYS A 154 6.37 11.02 -15.14
N ASN A 155 7.60 11.38 -14.80
CA ASN A 155 8.73 11.30 -15.71
C ASN A 155 9.17 9.87 -16.00
N LEU A 156 9.11 8.99 -15.01
CA LEU A 156 9.64 7.63 -15.08
C LEU A 156 8.57 6.62 -15.51
N LEU A 157 7.33 6.78 -15.05
CA LEU A 157 6.19 5.90 -15.31
C LEU A 157 4.91 6.73 -15.58
N PRO A 158 4.81 7.39 -16.74
CA PRO A 158 3.79 8.42 -17.03
C PRO A 158 2.34 7.92 -16.99
N GLN A 159 2.12 6.62 -17.14
CA GLN A 159 0.78 6.02 -17.11
C GLN A 159 0.32 5.64 -15.68
N SER A 160 1.21 5.75 -14.69
CA SER A 160 0.89 5.38 -13.32
C SER A 160 -0.04 6.39 -12.65
N THR A 161 -0.92 5.86 -11.81
CA THR A 161 -1.79 6.64 -10.93
C THR A 161 -1.18 6.75 -9.54
N TRP A 162 -1.64 7.71 -8.76
CA TRP A 162 -1.11 7.89 -7.42
C TRP A 162 -2.17 8.45 -6.47
N THR A 163 -1.93 8.23 -5.18
CA THR A 163 -2.62 8.86 -4.06
C THR A 163 -1.59 9.34 -3.03
N ALA A 164 -2.00 10.12 -2.04
CA ALA A 164 -1.14 10.48 -0.93
C ALA A 164 -1.85 10.31 0.40
N ALA A 165 -1.13 9.77 1.40
CA ALA A 165 -1.63 9.57 2.74
C ALA A 165 -0.78 10.32 3.76
N GLY A 166 -1.43 11.05 4.66
CA GLY A 166 -0.80 11.70 5.81
C GLY A 166 -1.11 10.96 7.10
N LEU A 167 -0.10 10.72 7.95
CA LEU A 167 -0.31 10.09 9.24
C LEU A 167 -0.60 11.10 10.35
N GLY A 168 -1.50 10.71 11.27
CA GLY A 168 -1.87 11.49 12.43
C GLY A 168 -2.38 12.89 12.06
N LYS A 169 -1.78 13.92 12.63
CA LYS A 169 -2.18 15.33 12.39
C LYS A 169 -1.99 15.82 10.95
N SER A 170 -1.23 15.09 10.15
CA SER A 170 -0.97 15.44 8.74
C SER A 170 -2.03 14.91 7.78
N GLN A 171 -2.98 14.10 8.25
CA GLN A 171 -3.94 13.41 7.40
C GLN A 171 -4.75 14.37 6.51
N LEU A 172 -5.43 15.33 7.10
CA LEU A 172 -6.32 16.22 6.35
C LEU A 172 -5.57 17.06 5.32
N ILE A 173 -4.45 17.67 5.71
CA ILE A 173 -3.70 18.54 4.80
C ILE A 173 -3.07 17.77 3.63
N VAL A 174 -2.60 16.54 3.86
CA VAL A 174 -2.06 15.71 2.78
C VAL A 174 -3.15 15.24 1.82
N ASN A 175 -4.34 14.89 2.34
CA ASN A 175 -5.49 14.54 1.50
C ASN A 175 -5.94 15.73 0.64
N GLU A 176 -5.95 16.95 1.21
CA GLU A 176 -6.24 18.17 0.46
C GLU A 176 -5.24 18.38 -0.69
N TRP A 177 -3.94 18.27 -0.42
CA TRP A 177 -2.93 18.37 -1.48
C TRP A 177 -3.07 17.26 -2.53
N SER A 178 -3.42 16.04 -2.12
CA SER A 178 -3.66 14.93 -3.05
C SER A 178 -4.76 15.29 -4.04
N LEU A 179 -5.91 15.74 -3.56
CA LEU A 179 -7.03 16.16 -4.41
C LEU A 179 -6.68 17.35 -5.32
N GLU A 180 -6.01 18.38 -4.79
CA GLU A 180 -5.60 19.55 -5.56
C GLU A 180 -4.60 19.22 -6.68
N LEU A 181 -3.72 18.25 -6.49
CA LEU A 181 -2.67 17.86 -7.42
C LEU A 181 -3.08 16.73 -8.37
N GLY A 182 -4.29 16.20 -8.23
CA GLY A 182 -4.89 15.21 -9.12
C GLY A 182 -4.55 13.75 -8.78
N GLY A 183 -4.39 13.47 -7.48
CA GLY A 183 -4.25 12.12 -6.92
C GLY A 183 -5.56 11.52 -6.45
#